data_06a566c2ef58d194841b1f15b7d446d8
#
_entry.id   06a566c2ef58d194841b1f15b7d446d8
#
_cell.length_a   1.000
_cell.length_b   1.000
_cell.length_c   1.000
_cell.angle_alpha   90.00
_cell.angle_beta   90.00
_cell.angle_gamma   90.00
#
_symmetry.space_group_name_H-M   'P 1'
#
loop_
_entity.id
_entity.type
_entity.pdbx_description
1 polymer ?
#
loop_
_entity_poly.entity_id
_entity_poly.type
_entity_poly.pdbx_seq_one_letter_code
_entity_poly.pdbx_strand_id
1 'polypeptide(L)'
;IAKCNYIKYVKKLPIDDHRIVLESQQGKEFGGNIYYIAKELLLNKDYASFQADICVQKEKIDSARAFYEAKGLSGIHFIETNTKKYYQAMASAKYLISDNTFLPYFIKKEGQIYLNTWHGTPLKSLGKSIQNDMHNIGNTQKNFVYSDYLLYPNSYTRDHMIEDYMLEDLCHNTYLMDGYPRNTAFFDEETKKEIIEKYS
;
A
#
# COMPACT_ATOMS: atom_id res chain seq x y z
N ILE A 1 -14.37 9.91 -16.86
CA ILE A 1 -14.32 11.16 -16.05
C ILE A 1 -13.21 11.05 -14.99
N ALA A 2 -13.18 10.02 -14.12
CA ALA A 2 -12.18 9.85 -13.05
C ALA A 2 -10.73 9.88 -13.59
N LYS A 3 -10.44 9.09 -14.62
CA LYS A 3 -9.12 9.04 -15.27
C LYS A 3 -8.66 10.41 -15.78
N CYS A 4 -9.55 11.16 -16.42
CA CYS A 4 -9.21 12.49 -16.94
C CYS A 4 -8.92 13.49 -15.81
N ASN A 5 -9.65 13.41 -14.70
CA ASN A 5 -9.42 14.26 -13.54
C ASN A 5 -8.08 13.95 -12.87
N TYR A 6 -7.75 12.69 -12.68
CA TYR A 6 -6.47 12.27 -12.10
C TYR A 6 -5.28 12.80 -12.92
N ILE A 7 -5.30 12.63 -14.25
CA ILE A 7 -4.23 13.11 -15.14
C ILE A 7 -4.04 14.62 -15.07
N LYS A 8 -5.12 15.40 -14.91
CA LYS A 8 -5.01 16.84 -14.70
C LYS A 8 -4.21 17.18 -13.44
N TYR A 9 -4.42 16.44 -12.34
CA TYR A 9 -3.67 16.65 -11.10
C TYR A 9 -2.22 16.21 -11.23
N VAL A 10 -1.95 15.06 -11.86
CA VAL A 10 -0.59 14.61 -12.15
C VAL A 10 0.22 15.67 -12.88
N LYS A 11 -0.38 16.35 -13.87
CA LYS A 11 0.29 17.41 -14.63
C LYS A 11 0.46 18.74 -13.89
N LYS A 12 -0.45 19.07 -12.96
CA LYS A 12 -0.53 20.41 -12.38
C LYS A 12 0.04 20.54 -10.97
N LEU A 13 -0.09 19.48 -10.14
CA LEU A 13 0.31 19.58 -8.76
C LEU A 13 1.81 19.31 -8.60
N PRO A 14 2.51 20.10 -7.79
CA PRO A 14 3.87 19.74 -7.38
C PRO A 14 3.86 18.49 -6.49
N ILE A 15 5.01 17.88 -6.32
CA ILE A 15 5.20 16.84 -5.31
C ILE A 15 5.37 17.53 -3.95
N ASP A 16 4.73 16.99 -2.96
CA ASP A 16 4.87 17.33 -1.55
C ASP A 16 5.78 16.27 -0.89
N ASP A 17 7.00 16.68 -0.58
CA ASP A 17 8.04 15.79 -0.07
C ASP A 17 7.73 15.19 1.31
N HIS A 18 6.75 15.76 2.03
CA HIS A 18 6.34 15.29 3.35
C HIS A 18 5.01 14.51 3.33
N ARG A 19 4.47 14.23 2.16
CA ARG A 19 3.18 13.53 2.04
C ARG A 19 3.37 12.06 1.70
N ILE A 20 2.71 11.20 2.49
CA ILE A 20 2.70 9.75 2.33
C ILE A 20 1.24 9.30 2.11
N VAL A 21 0.99 8.58 1.02
CA VAL A 21 -0.28 7.91 0.76
C VAL A 21 -0.15 6.43 1.07
N LEU A 22 -1.07 5.91 1.87
CA LEU A 22 -1.17 4.53 2.31
C LEU A 22 -2.49 3.94 1.81
N GLU A 23 -2.45 2.82 1.09
CA GLU A 23 -3.67 2.16 0.60
C GLU A 23 -3.57 0.65 0.70
N SER A 24 -4.54 0.01 1.37
CA SER A 24 -4.68 -1.44 1.45
C SER A 24 -5.87 -1.91 0.61
N GLN A 25 -5.66 -2.95 -0.21
CA GLN A 25 -6.70 -3.63 -0.99
C GLN A 25 -7.63 -2.66 -1.76
N GLN A 26 -7.05 -1.62 -2.37
CA GLN A 26 -7.79 -0.55 -3.06
C GLN A 26 -8.81 0.15 -2.14
N GLY A 27 -8.43 0.39 -0.90
CA GLY A 27 -9.24 1.06 0.12
C GLY A 27 -10.30 0.18 0.77
N LYS A 28 -10.35 -1.12 0.49
CA LYS A 28 -11.28 -2.06 1.13
C LYS A 28 -10.86 -2.43 2.55
N GLU A 29 -9.56 -2.34 2.83
CA GLU A 29 -8.96 -2.66 4.11
C GLU A 29 -8.12 -1.49 4.63
N PHE A 30 -7.84 -1.48 5.92
CA PHE A 30 -7.04 -0.45 6.58
C PHE A 30 -6.11 -1.02 7.67
N GLY A 31 -6.04 -2.36 7.75
CA GLY A 31 -5.18 -3.12 8.65
C GLY A 31 -3.89 -3.62 7.99
N GLY A 32 -3.40 -4.77 8.47
CA GLY A 32 -2.28 -5.49 7.88
C GLY A 32 -0.99 -4.67 7.82
N ASN A 33 -0.25 -4.77 6.71
CA ASN A 33 1.01 -4.05 6.54
C ASN A 33 0.83 -2.53 6.66
N ILE A 34 -0.26 -2.00 6.10
CA ILE A 34 -0.55 -0.56 6.10
C ILE A 34 -0.73 -0.01 7.52
N TYR A 35 -1.41 -0.77 8.39
CA TYR A 35 -1.57 -0.38 9.79
C TYR A 35 -0.22 -0.25 10.52
N TYR A 36 0.67 -1.26 10.39
CA TYR A 36 1.96 -1.22 11.09
C TYR A 36 2.89 -0.14 10.56
N ILE A 37 2.85 0.14 9.26
CA ILE A 37 3.56 1.28 8.67
C ILE A 37 2.99 2.60 9.20
N ALA A 38 1.67 2.76 9.24
CA ALA A 38 1.04 3.97 9.77
C ALA A 38 1.34 4.14 11.27
N LYS A 39 1.32 3.05 12.06
CA LYS A 39 1.69 3.05 13.48
C LYS A 39 3.11 3.59 13.66
N GLU A 40 4.07 3.09 12.90
CA GLU A 40 5.46 3.55 12.94
C GLU A 40 5.59 5.03 12.58
N LEU A 41 4.96 5.46 11.48
CA LEU A 41 4.99 6.86 11.04
C LEU A 41 4.43 7.84 12.08
N LEU A 42 3.46 7.42 12.88
CA LEU A 42 2.83 8.26 13.89
C LEU A 42 3.57 8.28 15.22
N LEU A 43 4.18 7.15 15.62
CA LEU A 43 4.81 7.02 16.92
C LEU A 43 6.28 7.41 16.93
N ASN A 44 6.95 7.25 15.79
CA ASN A 44 8.37 7.58 15.67
C ASN A 44 8.55 9.05 15.33
N LYS A 45 9.27 9.77 16.22
CA LYS A 45 9.52 11.21 16.10
C LYS A 45 10.29 11.60 14.83
N ASP A 46 11.05 10.69 14.27
CA ASP A 46 11.81 10.95 13.04
C ASP A 46 10.88 11.21 11.84
N TYR A 47 9.63 10.74 11.92
CA TYR A 47 8.60 10.95 10.89
C TYR A 47 7.58 12.05 11.25
N ALA A 48 7.79 12.82 12.33
CA ALA A 48 6.83 13.83 12.80
C ALA A 48 6.52 14.93 11.77
N SER A 49 7.41 15.15 10.80
CA SER A 49 7.19 16.13 9.72
C SER A 49 6.33 15.58 8.57
N PHE A 50 6.03 14.27 8.55
CA PHE A 50 5.27 13.66 7.47
C PHE A 50 3.77 13.64 7.75
N GLN A 51 2.99 13.86 6.70
CA GLN A 51 1.56 13.67 6.70
C GLN A 51 1.22 12.30 6.12
N ALA A 52 0.59 11.44 6.92
CA ALA A 52 0.10 10.14 6.50
C ALA A 52 -1.38 10.23 6.10
N ASP A 53 -1.68 9.93 4.85
CA ASP A 53 -3.04 9.84 4.30
C ASP A 53 -3.40 8.38 4.05
N ILE A 54 -4.35 7.83 4.82
CA ILE A 54 -4.87 6.47 4.58
C ILE A 54 -6.10 6.56 3.67
N CYS A 55 -5.98 5.93 2.49
CA CYS A 55 -7.04 5.92 1.50
C CYS A 55 -7.95 4.71 1.70
N VAL A 56 -9.24 4.95 1.93
CA VAL A 56 -10.26 3.91 2.20
C VAL A 56 -11.52 4.18 1.40
N GLN A 57 -12.30 3.13 1.14
CA GLN A 57 -13.63 3.28 0.53
C GLN A 57 -14.57 3.99 1.49
N LYS A 58 -15.56 4.66 0.95
CA LYS A 58 -16.52 5.50 1.71
C LYS A 58 -17.09 4.79 2.93
N GLU A 59 -17.55 3.57 2.73
CA GLU A 59 -18.17 2.72 3.76
C GLU A 59 -17.20 2.24 4.84
N LYS A 60 -15.90 2.43 4.65
CA LYS A 60 -14.85 2.02 5.59
C LYS A 60 -14.30 3.18 6.45
N ILE A 61 -14.64 4.44 6.14
CA ILE A 61 -14.03 5.61 6.79
C ILE A 61 -14.27 5.59 8.31
N ASP A 62 -15.53 5.40 8.73
CA ASP A 62 -15.88 5.46 10.15
C ASP A 62 -15.29 4.27 10.93
N SER A 63 -15.31 3.08 10.36
CA SER A 63 -14.68 1.89 10.97
C SER A 63 -13.16 2.00 11.02
N ALA A 64 -12.52 2.56 9.99
CA ALA A 64 -11.09 2.82 10.00
C ALA A 64 -10.72 3.82 11.09
N ARG A 65 -11.43 4.94 11.18
CA ARG A 65 -11.22 5.94 12.22
C ARG A 65 -11.33 5.33 13.62
N ALA A 66 -12.45 4.64 13.90
CA ALA A 66 -12.68 3.99 15.18
C ALA A 66 -11.58 2.97 15.53
N PHE A 67 -11.11 2.20 14.54
CA PHE A 67 -10.03 1.23 14.73
C PHE A 67 -8.71 1.90 15.15
N TYR A 68 -8.31 2.97 14.46
CA TYR A 68 -7.06 3.67 14.78
C TYR A 68 -7.16 4.42 16.11
N GLU A 69 -8.29 5.06 16.39
CA GLU A 69 -8.56 5.75 17.68
C GLU A 69 -8.54 4.76 18.86
N ALA A 70 -9.14 3.57 18.70
CA ALA A 70 -9.11 2.52 19.73
C ALA A 70 -7.69 2.01 20.03
N LYS A 71 -6.74 2.18 19.09
CA LYS A 71 -5.33 1.86 19.25
C LYS A 71 -4.48 3.07 19.71
N GLY A 72 -5.12 4.17 20.11
CA GLY A 72 -4.45 5.39 20.55
C GLY A 72 -3.70 6.14 19.45
N LEU A 73 -3.97 5.84 18.18
CA LEU A 73 -3.32 6.46 17.04
C LEU A 73 -4.14 7.65 16.54
N SER A 74 -3.61 8.84 16.70
CA SER A 74 -4.20 10.11 16.24
C SER A 74 -3.29 10.77 15.20
N GLY A 75 -3.84 11.73 14.44
CA GLY A 75 -3.06 12.45 13.42
C GLY A 75 -3.10 11.86 12.01
N ILE A 76 -3.83 10.76 11.80
CA ILE A 76 -4.05 10.18 10.48
C ILE A 76 -5.16 10.93 9.74
N HIS A 77 -4.93 11.19 8.47
CA HIS A 77 -5.95 11.69 7.57
C HIS A 77 -6.55 10.55 6.76
N PHE A 78 -7.86 10.33 6.93
CA PHE A 78 -8.58 9.37 6.11
C PHE A 78 -9.14 10.05 4.86
N ILE A 79 -8.82 9.48 3.70
CA ILE A 79 -9.26 9.98 2.40
C ILE A 79 -10.14 8.95 1.71
N GLU A 80 -11.34 9.36 1.33
CA GLU A 80 -12.23 8.53 0.53
C GLU A 80 -11.65 8.31 -0.86
N THR A 81 -11.50 7.03 -1.26
CA THR A 81 -11.03 6.65 -2.59
C THR A 81 -11.98 7.15 -3.69
N ASN A 82 -11.46 7.35 -4.90
CA ASN A 82 -12.21 7.84 -6.06
C ASN A 82 -12.82 9.25 -5.93
N THR A 83 -12.37 10.04 -4.94
CA THR A 83 -12.76 11.43 -4.77
C THR A 83 -11.72 12.40 -5.35
N LYS A 84 -12.09 13.67 -5.44
CA LYS A 84 -11.16 14.75 -5.83
C LYS A 84 -9.93 14.78 -4.90
N LYS A 85 -10.14 14.66 -3.57
CA LYS A 85 -9.06 14.65 -2.57
C LYS A 85 -8.12 13.46 -2.79
N TYR A 86 -8.66 12.28 -3.07
CA TYR A 86 -7.88 11.09 -3.38
C TYR A 86 -6.97 11.30 -4.60
N TYR A 87 -7.54 11.82 -5.72
CA TYR A 87 -6.73 12.06 -6.93
C TYR A 87 -5.66 13.13 -6.71
N GLN A 88 -5.94 14.13 -5.90
CA GLN A 88 -4.96 15.15 -5.53
C GLN A 88 -3.85 14.55 -4.66
N ALA A 89 -4.20 13.75 -3.64
CA ALA A 89 -3.24 13.06 -2.79
C ALA A 89 -2.32 12.15 -3.60
N MET A 90 -2.89 11.26 -4.42
CA MET A 90 -2.14 10.36 -5.29
C MET A 90 -1.20 11.08 -6.26
N ALA A 91 -1.60 12.26 -6.76
CA ALA A 91 -0.83 13.03 -7.73
C ALA A 91 0.26 13.92 -7.09
N SER A 92 0.17 14.20 -5.79
CA SER A 92 1.11 15.10 -5.10
C SER A 92 1.97 14.43 -4.05
N ALA A 93 1.59 13.27 -3.51
CA ALA A 93 2.39 12.61 -2.50
C ALA A 93 3.77 12.19 -3.03
N LYS A 94 4.81 12.42 -2.23
CA LYS A 94 6.15 11.91 -2.50
C LYS A 94 6.20 10.40 -2.39
N TYR A 95 5.57 9.86 -1.35
CA TYR A 95 5.61 8.43 -1.04
C TYR A 95 4.25 7.80 -1.24
N LEU A 96 4.23 6.73 -2.01
CA LEU A 96 3.06 5.92 -2.27
C LEU A 96 3.32 4.51 -1.75
N ILE A 97 2.48 4.02 -0.85
CA ILE A 97 2.65 2.70 -0.24
C ILE A 97 1.35 1.92 -0.40
N SER A 98 1.45 0.73 -0.98
CA SER A 98 0.31 -0.17 -1.11
C SER A 98 0.71 -1.62 -0.84
N ASP A 99 -0.21 -2.39 -0.30
CA ASP A 99 -0.06 -3.84 -0.13
C ASP A 99 -0.73 -4.64 -1.26
N ASN A 100 -1.29 -3.97 -2.25
CA ASN A 100 -1.92 -4.59 -3.41
C ASN A 100 -1.59 -3.77 -4.67
N THR A 101 -2.60 -3.28 -5.37
CA THR A 101 -2.46 -2.47 -6.57
C THR A 101 -3.26 -1.19 -6.45
N PHE A 102 -2.72 -0.10 -6.96
CA PHE A 102 -3.54 1.07 -7.28
C PHE A 102 -4.40 0.80 -8.51
N LEU A 103 -5.41 1.61 -8.70
CA LEU A 103 -6.39 1.45 -9.78
C LEU A 103 -5.75 1.51 -11.18
N PRO A 104 -6.36 0.91 -12.20
CA PRO A 104 -5.78 0.80 -13.55
C PRO A 104 -5.37 2.12 -14.20
N TYR A 105 -5.97 3.23 -13.82
CA TYR A 105 -5.61 4.56 -14.33
C TYR A 105 -4.46 5.24 -13.59
N PHE A 106 -3.95 4.63 -12.52
CA PHE A 106 -2.79 5.16 -11.79
C PHE A 106 -1.57 5.26 -12.70
N ILE A 107 -0.89 6.39 -12.60
CA ILE A 107 0.38 6.69 -13.25
C ILE A 107 1.30 7.26 -12.18
N LYS A 108 2.43 6.61 -11.94
CA LYS A 108 3.47 7.16 -11.06
C LYS A 108 4.13 8.35 -11.77
N LYS A 109 4.21 9.45 -11.08
CA LYS A 109 4.86 10.67 -11.55
C LYS A 109 6.36 10.60 -11.26
N GLU A 110 7.16 11.18 -12.13
CA GLU A 110 8.58 11.38 -11.86
C GLU A 110 8.78 12.10 -10.52
N GLY A 111 9.72 11.62 -9.72
CA GLY A 111 10.00 12.12 -8.38
C GLY A 111 9.15 11.49 -7.27
N GLN A 112 8.09 10.74 -7.55
CA GLN A 112 7.39 9.92 -6.57
C GLN A 112 8.15 8.62 -6.32
N ILE A 113 8.07 8.13 -5.07
CA ILE A 113 8.63 6.84 -4.63
C ILE A 113 7.48 5.91 -4.30
N TYR A 114 7.45 4.74 -4.90
CA TYR A 114 6.41 3.74 -4.69
C TYR A 114 6.97 2.46 -4.06
N LEU A 115 6.50 2.16 -2.85
CA LEU A 115 6.74 0.89 -2.15
C LEU A 115 5.49 0.02 -2.28
N ASN A 116 5.63 -1.18 -2.86
CA ASN A 116 4.61 -2.21 -2.80
C ASN A 116 5.07 -3.31 -1.83
N THR A 117 4.30 -3.53 -0.77
CA THR A 117 4.64 -4.52 0.26
C THR A 117 4.06 -5.89 -0.03
N TRP A 118 3.20 -6.00 -1.05
CA TRP A 118 2.36 -7.17 -1.26
C TRP A 118 1.60 -7.57 0.01
N HIS A 119 0.98 -8.74 0.05
CA HIS A 119 0.10 -9.10 1.16
C HIS A 119 0.11 -10.58 1.55
N GLY A 120 1.01 -11.38 1.00
CA GLY A 120 1.11 -12.79 1.38
C GLY A 120 2.02 -13.60 0.48
N THR A 121 2.43 -14.75 0.99
CA THR A 121 3.14 -15.76 0.20
C THR A 121 2.17 -16.42 -0.78
N PRO A 122 2.55 -16.61 -2.05
CA PRO A 122 1.74 -17.32 -3.03
C PRO A 122 1.41 -18.74 -2.58
N LEU A 123 0.12 -19.05 -2.41
CA LEU A 123 -0.38 -20.38 -2.08
C LEU A 123 -1.14 -21.02 -3.25
N LYS A 124 -1.31 -20.29 -4.34
CA LYS A 124 -2.00 -20.69 -5.55
C LYS A 124 -1.35 -20.03 -6.76
N SER A 125 -1.67 -20.51 -7.96
CA SER A 125 -1.21 -19.90 -9.21
C SER A 125 -1.54 -18.41 -9.28
N LEU A 126 -0.57 -17.61 -9.68
CA LEU A 126 -0.69 -16.18 -9.89
C LEU A 126 -0.27 -15.80 -11.31
N GLY A 127 -0.57 -14.58 -11.72
CA GLY A 127 -0.08 -14.00 -12.97
C GLY A 127 -0.27 -14.94 -14.18
N LYS A 128 0.80 -15.18 -14.93
CA LYS A 128 0.78 -16.04 -16.12
C LYS A 128 0.41 -17.51 -15.86
N SER A 129 0.55 -17.94 -14.60
CA SER A 129 0.25 -19.33 -14.19
C SER A 129 -1.24 -19.57 -13.92
N ILE A 130 -2.09 -18.54 -13.97
CA ILE A 130 -3.55 -18.66 -13.85
C ILE A 130 -4.11 -19.16 -15.17
N GLN A 131 -4.75 -20.32 -15.16
CA GLN A 131 -5.44 -20.84 -16.35
C GLN A 131 -6.70 -20.02 -16.64
N ASN A 132 -6.88 -19.64 -17.90
CA ASN A 132 -8.07 -18.94 -18.43
C ASN A 132 -8.30 -17.49 -17.93
N ASP A 133 -7.36 -16.85 -17.25
CA ASP A 133 -7.51 -15.45 -16.78
C ASP A 133 -6.26 -14.60 -17.02
N MET A 134 -5.68 -14.68 -18.19
CA MET A 134 -4.51 -13.89 -18.58
C MET A 134 -4.79 -12.38 -18.65
N HIS A 135 -6.07 -11.97 -18.69
CA HIS A 135 -6.43 -10.58 -18.83
C HIS A 135 -6.23 -9.75 -17.54
N ASN A 136 -6.19 -10.40 -16.37
CA ASN A 136 -6.05 -9.70 -15.08
C ASN A 136 -4.60 -9.42 -14.66
N ILE A 137 -3.62 -9.92 -15.37
CA ILE A 137 -2.20 -9.69 -15.08
C ILE A 137 -1.84 -8.21 -15.19
N GLY A 138 -2.37 -7.51 -16.18
CA GLY A 138 -1.88 -6.21 -16.63
C GLY A 138 -1.83 -5.14 -15.55
N ASN A 139 -2.86 -5.01 -14.70
CA ASN A 139 -2.83 -3.99 -13.65
C ASN A 139 -1.83 -4.32 -12.54
N THR A 140 -1.72 -5.58 -12.13
CA THR A 140 -0.78 -6.01 -11.11
C THR A 140 0.66 -5.86 -11.60
N GLN A 141 0.96 -6.38 -12.80
CA GLN A 141 2.27 -6.23 -13.43
C GLN A 141 2.65 -4.75 -13.56
N LYS A 142 1.74 -3.89 -14.04
CA LYS A 142 1.99 -2.45 -14.15
C LYS A 142 2.33 -1.82 -12.79
N ASN A 143 1.62 -2.19 -11.72
CA ASN A 143 1.92 -1.67 -10.40
C ASN A 143 3.31 -2.11 -9.93
N PHE A 144 3.71 -3.34 -10.18
CA PHE A 144 5.06 -3.80 -9.86
C PHE A 144 6.11 -3.06 -10.69
N VAL A 145 5.91 -2.89 -11.98
CA VAL A 145 6.82 -2.12 -12.84
C VAL A 145 6.97 -0.66 -12.38
N TYR A 146 5.90 -0.07 -11.83
CA TYR A 146 5.94 1.29 -11.30
C TYR A 146 6.53 1.41 -9.90
N SER A 147 6.63 0.30 -9.15
CA SER A 147 7.21 0.31 -7.82
C SER A 147 8.72 0.54 -7.89
N ASP A 148 9.26 1.40 -7.04
CA ASP A 148 10.70 1.53 -6.84
C ASP A 148 11.20 0.43 -5.92
N TYR A 149 10.36 0.04 -4.97
CA TYR A 149 10.65 -1.00 -3.99
C TYR A 149 9.53 -2.05 -3.95
N LEU A 150 9.92 -3.32 -3.96
CA LEU A 150 9.04 -4.47 -3.77
C LEU A 150 9.49 -5.24 -2.53
N LEU A 151 8.62 -5.33 -1.52
CA LEU A 151 8.91 -6.02 -0.27
C LEU A 151 8.40 -7.47 -0.32
N TYR A 152 9.31 -8.40 -0.17
CA TYR A 152 9.01 -9.83 -0.08
C TYR A 152 9.60 -10.46 1.18
N PRO A 153 8.88 -11.36 1.86
CA PRO A 153 9.34 -11.91 3.15
C PRO A 153 10.41 -12.99 3.00
N ASN A 154 10.57 -13.55 1.80
CA ASN A 154 11.52 -14.62 1.51
C ASN A 154 11.75 -14.77 0.00
N SER A 155 12.80 -15.51 -0.36
CA SER A 155 13.17 -15.76 -1.76
C SER A 155 12.08 -16.51 -2.54
N TYR A 156 11.39 -17.46 -1.90
CA TYR A 156 10.29 -18.18 -2.55
C TYR A 156 9.22 -17.21 -3.07
N THR A 157 8.76 -16.29 -2.24
CA THR A 157 7.77 -15.28 -2.67
C THR A 157 8.32 -14.39 -3.77
N ARG A 158 9.54 -13.88 -3.61
CA ARG A 158 10.21 -13.04 -4.62
C ARG A 158 10.26 -13.75 -5.97
N ASP A 159 10.78 -14.95 -6.00
CA ASP A 159 11.06 -15.66 -7.25
C ASP A 159 9.75 -16.00 -7.99
N HIS A 160 8.70 -16.43 -7.25
CA HIS A 160 7.39 -16.67 -7.84
C HIS A 160 6.74 -15.39 -8.36
N MET A 161 6.85 -14.26 -7.63
CA MET A 161 6.28 -12.99 -8.08
C MET A 161 7.00 -12.46 -9.33
N ILE A 162 8.32 -12.59 -9.39
CA ILE A 162 9.11 -12.22 -10.57
C ILE A 162 8.69 -13.06 -11.77
N GLU A 163 8.63 -14.38 -11.60
CA GLU A 163 8.29 -15.31 -12.68
C GLU A 163 6.85 -15.14 -13.14
N ASP A 164 5.88 -15.19 -12.21
CA ASP A 164 4.45 -15.17 -12.53
C ASP A 164 4.00 -13.86 -13.18
N TYR A 165 4.65 -12.74 -12.86
CA TYR A 165 4.36 -11.45 -13.46
C TYR A 165 5.40 -10.99 -14.50
N MET A 166 6.34 -11.85 -14.87
CA MET A 166 7.36 -11.60 -15.91
C MET A 166 8.13 -10.30 -15.67
N LEU A 167 8.62 -10.12 -14.43
CA LEU A 167 9.23 -8.85 -14.01
C LEU A 167 10.72 -8.76 -14.34
N GLU A 168 11.39 -9.87 -14.59
CA GLU A 168 12.84 -9.97 -14.74
C GLU A 168 13.40 -8.96 -15.76
N ASP A 169 12.73 -8.87 -16.91
CA ASP A 169 13.14 -7.98 -18.00
C ASP A 169 12.45 -6.61 -18.00
N LEU A 170 11.48 -6.40 -17.10
CA LEU A 170 10.64 -5.21 -17.10
C LEU A 170 10.92 -4.25 -15.94
N CYS A 171 11.55 -4.74 -14.88
CA CYS A 171 11.71 -3.98 -13.65
C CYS A 171 13.16 -3.70 -13.31
N HIS A 172 13.40 -2.45 -12.89
CA HIS A 172 14.65 -2.04 -12.27
C HIS A 172 14.46 -1.71 -10.79
N ASN A 173 13.52 -2.43 -10.15
CA ASN A 173 13.16 -2.20 -8.75
C ASN A 173 14.21 -2.75 -7.80
N THR A 174 14.21 -2.20 -6.59
CA THR A 174 14.91 -2.80 -5.45
C THR A 174 13.99 -3.79 -4.74
N TYR A 175 14.43 -5.04 -4.65
CA TYR A 175 13.75 -6.07 -3.86
C TYR A 175 14.22 -5.98 -2.41
N LEU A 176 13.29 -5.63 -1.51
CA LEU A 176 13.53 -5.65 -0.07
C LEU A 176 13.17 -7.05 0.45
N MET A 177 14.14 -7.71 1.08
CA MET A 177 14.00 -9.09 1.57
C MET A 177 13.84 -9.10 3.09
N ASP A 178 12.81 -8.38 3.58
CA ASP A 178 12.50 -8.23 4.99
C ASP A 178 11.13 -8.82 5.31
N GLY A 179 10.85 -9.03 6.59
CA GLY A 179 9.54 -9.49 7.04
C GLY A 179 8.43 -8.49 6.69
N TYR A 180 7.21 -8.98 6.56
CA TYR A 180 6.06 -8.08 6.40
C TYR A 180 5.87 -7.21 7.65
N PRO A 181 5.57 -5.92 7.52
CA PRO A 181 5.30 -5.02 8.66
C PRO A 181 4.26 -5.56 9.63
N ARG A 182 3.23 -6.26 9.15
CA ARG A 182 2.21 -6.89 10.00
C ARG A 182 2.76 -7.97 10.94
N ASN A 183 3.91 -8.56 10.63
CA ASN A 183 4.55 -9.57 11.48
C ASN A 183 5.12 -8.96 12.76
N THR A 184 5.23 -7.64 12.87
CA THR A 184 5.57 -6.92 14.10
C THR A 184 4.63 -7.33 15.26
N ALA A 185 3.37 -7.72 14.94
CA ALA A 185 2.41 -8.25 15.92
C ALA A 185 2.99 -9.41 16.77
N PHE A 186 3.86 -10.25 16.21
CA PHE A 186 4.46 -11.37 16.93
C PHE A 186 5.47 -10.95 18.00
N PHE A 187 5.97 -9.72 17.90
CA PHE A 187 6.98 -9.17 18.81
C PHE A 187 6.38 -8.08 19.74
N ASP A 188 5.12 -7.73 19.54
CA ASP A 188 4.40 -6.74 20.33
C ASP A 188 3.64 -7.44 21.46
N GLU A 189 4.17 -7.32 22.70
CA GLU A 189 3.61 -7.98 23.88
C GLU A 189 2.20 -7.49 24.24
N GLU A 190 1.87 -6.24 23.90
CA GLU A 190 0.53 -5.69 24.14
C GLU A 190 -0.48 -6.32 23.18
N THR A 191 -0.14 -6.42 21.90
CA THR A 191 -0.94 -7.12 20.89
C THR A 191 -1.12 -8.60 21.23
N LYS A 192 -0.09 -9.27 21.76
CA LYS A 192 -0.21 -10.67 22.22
C LYS A 192 -1.23 -10.83 23.34
N LYS A 193 -1.17 -9.95 24.35
CA LYS A 193 -2.13 -9.97 25.47
C LYS A 193 -3.56 -9.78 24.99
N GLU A 194 -3.80 -8.78 24.14
CA GLU A 194 -5.13 -8.53 23.55
C GLU A 194 -5.66 -9.77 22.80
N ILE A 195 -4.81 -10.43 22.02
CA ILE A 195 -5.21 -11.64 21.27
C ILE A 195 -5.53 -12.77 22.24
N ILE A 196 -4.71 -13.02 23.25
CA ILE A 196 -4.95 -14.06 24.25
C ILE A 196 -6.26 -13.80 24.98
N GLU A 197 -6.48 -12.59 25.48
CA GLU A 197 -7.71 -12.22 26.20
C GLU A 197 -8.97 -12.37 25.35
N LYS A 198 -8.86 -12.11 24.04
CA LYS A 198 -10.00 -12.20 23.11
C LYS A 198 -10.39 -13.64 22.78
N TYR A 199 -9.45 -14.57 22.79
CA TYR A 199 -9.66 -15.95 22.32
C TYR A 199 -9.46 -17.02 23.39
N SER A 200 -9.23 -16.65 24.66
CA SER A 200 -9.23 -17.52 25.83
C SER A 200 -10.60 -17.59 26.48
#